data_560a1f7327006ec62492768d8331e58c
#
_entry.id   560a1f7327006ec62492768d8331e58c
#
_cell.length_a   1.000
_cell.length_b   1.000
_cell.length_c   1.000
_cell.angle_alpha   90.00
_cell.angle_beta   90.00
_cell.angle_gamma   90.00
#
_symmetry.space_group_name_H-M   'P 1'
#
loop_
_entity.id
_entity.type
_entity.pdbx_description
1 polymer ?
#
loop_
_entity_poly.entity_id
_entity_poly.type
_entity_poly.pdbx_seq_one_letter_code
_entity_poly.pdbx_strand_id
1 'polypeptide(L)'
;MSNANLPVISVTAKCLPEAWEKAVLAVWDQGLDMKTQYDKPNDPPSKDATVMITVADPFSEPRIHKNFPGGPEELEAYRQEVVDGIHDHWIDAAAGKWTYTYHERIFAYAPVEDIRNPKSKKPFKKVNQIQYIIDALSKVAHTRRAQAITWMPTADPATDDPPCLQRIWCRLVADGKDGYVLNMNTHWRSRDLYKAWFMNVYALTDLQRTIAGKISEKINKPVAVGRYVDISDSLHIYGSYFNDVVREIEKMRKSPFIGRTWESTHPAFMMMTEDAREKLAKDPDWFARAKE
;
A
#
# COMPACT_ATOMS: atom_id res chain seq x y z
N MET A 1 -30.53 -6.13 -20.31
CA MET A 1 -29.16 -5.89 -20.84
C MET A 1 -28.22 -6.06 -19.68
N SER A 2 -27.25 -6.98 -19.74
CA SER A 2 -26.24 -7.10 -18.73
C SER A 2 -25.46 -5.77 -18.69
N ASN A 3 -25.35 -5.16 -17.52
CA ASN A 3 -24.51 -3.97 -17.35
C ASN A 3 -23.05 -4.42 -17.41
N ALA A 4 -22.40 -4.24 -18.56
CA ALA A 4 -21.01 -4.63 -18.80
C ALA A 4 -20.00 -3.58 -18.30
N ASN A 5 -20.46 -2.61 -17.51
CA ASN A 5 -19.58 -1.60 -16.92
C ASN A 5 -19.01 -2.11 -15.60
N LEU A 6 -17.70 -1.96 -15.42
CA LEU A 6 -17.07 -2.21 -14.13
C LEU A 6 -17.66 -1.25 -13.09
N PRO A 7 -18.16 -1.75 -11.94
CA PRO A 7 -18.74 -0.89 -10.92
C PRO A 7 -17.71 0.04 -10.31
N VAL A 8 -18.18 1.24 -9.94
CA VAL A 8 -17.37 2.24 -9.21
C VAL A 8 -17.92 2.37 -7.81
N ILE A 9 -17.09 2.08 -6.81
CA ILE A 9 -17.49 2.03 -5.40
C ILE A 9 -16.69 3.07 -4.61
N SER A 10 -17.35 3.75 -3.67
CA SER A 10 -16.71 4.63 -2.71
C SER A 10 -16.92 4.11 -1.30
N VAL A 11 -15.83 3.98 -0.54
CA VAL A 11 -15.83 3.54 0.85
C VAL A 11 -15.22 4.63 1.73
N THR A 12 -15.87 4.95 2.85
CA THR A 12 -15.32 5.84 3.88
C THR A 12 -15.32 5.13 5.22
N ALA A 13 -14.18 5.19 5.89
CA ALA A 13 -13.96 4.59 7.19
C ALA A 13 -13.09 5.48 8.08
N LYS A 14 -13.15 5.27 9.39
CA LYS A 14 -12.31 5.98 10.34
C LYS A 14 -10.90 5.39 10.36
N CYS A 15 -10.77 4.07 10.52
CA CYS A 15 -9.51 3.34 10.73
C CYS A 15 -9.29 2.26 9.66
N LEU A 16 -8.09 1.67 9.64
CA LEU A 16 -7.69 0.66 8.66
C LEU A 16 -8.58 -0.60 8.68
N PRO A 17 -8.84 -1.24 9.85
CA PRO A 17 -9.69 -2.43 9.91
C PRO A 17 -11.11 -2.19 9.39
N GLU A 18 -11.71 -1.06 9.75
CA GLU A 18 -13.04 -0.69 9.27
C GLU A 18 -13.07 -0.50 7.75
N ALA A 19 -12.02 0.13 7.19
CA ALA A 19 -11.87 0.33 5.76
C ALA A 19 -11.78 -1.00 5.01
N TRP A 20 -10.99 -1.94 5.52
CA TRP A 20 -10.84 -3.26 4.93
C TRP A 20 -12.15 -4.05 4.95
N GLU A 21 -12.83 -4.14 6.09
CA GLU A 21 -14.13 -4.84 6.19
C GLU A 21 -15.17 -4.24 5.24
N LYS A 22 -15.32 -2.92 5.24
CA LYS A 22 -16.26 -2.23 4.35
C LYS A 22 -15.95 -2.46 2.86
N ALA A 23 -14.67 -2.44 2.51
CA ALA A 23 -14.24 -2.69 1.14
C ALA A 23 -14.49 -4.15 0.73
N VAL A 24 -14.15 -5.12 1.59
CA VAL A 24 -14.42 -6.55 1.34
C VAL A 24 -15.92 -6.79 1.12
N LEU A 25 -16.78 -6.26 1.99
CA LEU A 25 -18.23 -6.39 1.84
C LEU A 25 -18.74 -5.72 0.56
N ALA A 26 -18.26 -4.50 0.26
CA ALA A 26 -18.72 -3.76 -0.91
C ALA A 26 -18.31 -4.43 -2.23
N VAL A 27 -17.07 -4.91 -2.36
CA VAL A 27 -16.59 -5.61 -3.56
C VAL A 27 -17.24 -6.99 -3.68
N TRP A 28 -17.47 -7.69 -2.56
CA TRP A 28 -18.18 -8.96 -2.57
C TRP A 28 -19.62 -8.82 -3.08
N ASP A 29 -20.34 -7.83 -2.59
CA ASP A 29 -21.76 -7.65 -2.89
C ASP A 29 -22.01 -6.95 -4.25
N GLN A 30 -21.11 -6.09 -4.71
CA GLN A 30 -21.30 -5.21 -5.88
C GLN A 30 -20.30 -5.45 -7.02
N GLY A 31 -19.21 -6.17 -6.76
CA GLY A 31 -18.15 -6.45 -7.74
C GLY A 31 -18.66 -7.30 -8.89
N LEU A 32 -18.18 -7.02 -10.09
CA LEU A 32 -18.45 -7.79 -11.29
C LEU A 32 -17.62 -9.09 -11.28
N ASP A 33 -18.23 -10.19 -11.73
CA ASP A 33 -17.51 -11.44 -11.92
C ASP A 33 -16.60 -11.35 -13.16
N MET A 34 -15.27 -11.33 -12.91
CA MET A 34 -14.25 -11.16 -13.94
C MET A 34 -13.23 -12.29 -13.87
N LYS A 35 -12.94 -12.89 -15.03
CA LYS A 35 -11.80 -13.82 -15.13
C LYS A 35 -10.48 -13.05 -15.11
N THR A 36 -9.46 -13.64 -14.48
CA THR A 36 -8.10 -13.12 -14.46
C THR A 36 -7.13 -14.09 -15.12
N GLN A 37 -5.96 -13.59 -15.48
CA GLN A 37 -4.87 -14.44 -16.01
C GLN A 37 -4.26 -15.39 -14.95
N TYR A 38 -4.60 -15.19 -13.69
CA TYR A 38 -4.10 -15.98 -12.56
C TYR A 38 -5.07 -17.06 -12.11
N ASP A 39 -6.30 -17.10 -12.68
CA ASP A 39 -7.32 -18.10 -12.32
C ASP A 39 -6.88 -19.50 -12.78
N LYS A 40 -6.98 -20.48 -11.91
CA LYS A 40 -6.85 -21.89 -12.29
C LYS A 40 -8.13 -22.35 -13.03
N PRO A 41 -8.06 -23.44 -13.80
CA PRO A 41 -9.20 -23.90 -14.61
C PRO A 41 -10.54 -24.08 -13.85
N ASN A 42 -10.48 -24.40 -12.55
CA ASN A 42 -11.65 -24.64 -11.70
C ASN A 42 -11.95 -23.49 -10.73
N ASP A 43 -11.19 -22.41 -10.75
CA ASP A 43 -11.47 -21.27 -9.88
C ASP A 43 -12.71 -20.52 -10.39
N PRO A 44 -13.62 -20.09 -9.51
CA PRO A 44 -14.65 -19.14 -9.89
C PRO A 44 -14.04 -17.82 -10.35
N PRO A 45 -14.74 -17.03 -11.18
CA PRO A 45 -14.29 -15.69 -11.54
C PRO A 45 -14.09 -14.82 -10.30
N SER A 46 -13.09 -13.95 -10.33
CA SER A 46 -12.83 -12.99 -9.28
C SER A 46 -13.93 -11.93 -9.20
N LYS A 47 -14.21 -11.37 -8.02
CA LYS A 47 -15.01 -10.16 -7.86
C LYS A 47 -14.13 -8.95 -8.10
N ASP A 48 -14.52 -8.02 -8.98
CA ASP A 48 -13.71 -6.85 -9.35
C ASP A 48 -14.53 -5.56 -9.40
N ALA A 49 -13.93 -4.45 -8.97
CA ALA A 49 -14.52 -3.12 -9.02
C ALA A 49 -13.44 -2.04 -9.04
N THR A 50 -13.73 -0.87 -9.62
CA THR A 50 -12.96 0.35 -9.34
C THR A 50 -13.40 0.91 -7.99
N VAL A 51 -12.45 1.12 -7.06
CA VAL A 51 -12.80 1.52 -5.69
C VAL A 51 -11.95 2.70 -5.23
N MET A 52 -12.61 3.67 -4.60
CA MET A 52 -11.94 4.73 -3.84
C MET A 52 -12.24 4.54 -2.35
N ILE A 53 -11.20 4.34 -1.55
CA ILE A 53 -11.30 4.15 -0.09
C ILE A 53 -10.70 5.35 0.63
N THR A 54 -11.47 5.99 1.50
CA THR A 54 -11.00 7.05 2.39
C THR A 54 -10.86 6.52 3.81
N VAL A 55 -9.65 6.56 4.35
CA VAL A 55 -9.37 6.33 5.78
C VAL A 55 -9.16 7.69 6.43
N ALA A 56 -10.12 8.11 7.24
CA ALA A 56 -10.16 9.46 7.79
C ALA A 56 -9.04 9.71 8.81
N ASP A 57 -8.73 8.70 9.63
CA ASP A 57 -7.65 8.73 10.62
C ASP A 57 -6.92 7.38 10.63
N PRO A 58 -5.87 7.24 9.79
CA PRO A 58 -5.17 5.96 9.63
C PRO A 58 -4.40 5.50 10.88
N PHE A 59 -4.25 6.35 11.89
CA PHE A 59 -3.63 6.02 13.17
C PHE A 59 -4.60 5.91 14.33
N SER A 60 -5.91 6.09 14.07
CA SER A 60 -6.92 5.81 15.11
C SER A 60 -7.01 4.32 15.43
N GLU A 61 -7.25 4.04 16.70
CA GLU A 61 -7.48 2.69 17.17
C GLU A 61 -8.96 2.24 17.00
N PRO A 62 -9.22 0.95 16.82
CA PRO A 62 -8.25 -0.11 16.65
C PRO A 62 -7.56 -0.05 15.28
N ARG A 63 -6.25 -0.33 15.23
CA ARG A 63 -5.48 -0.22 13.99
C ARG A 63 -5.21 -1.57 13.30
N ILE A 64 -5.39 -2.68 14.01
CA ILE A 64 -5.06 -4.02 13.54
C ILE A 64 -6.33 -4.85 13.40
N HIS A 65 -6.49 -5.53 12.25
CA HIS A 65 -7.52 -6.54 12.06
C HIS A 65 -6.95 -7.93 12.34
N LYS A 66 -7.58 -8.70 13.25
CA LYS A 66 -7.06 -10.02 13.67
C LYS A 66 -7.08 -11.06 12.56
N ASN A 67 -8.01 -10.91 11.63
CA ASN A 67 -8.30 -11.93 10.62
C ASN A 67 -7.84 -11.53 9.22
N PHE A 68 -7.07 -10.43 9.05
CA PHE A 68 -6.44 -10.24 7.75
C PHE A 68 -5.43 -11.39 7.52
N PRO A 69 -5.28 -11.90 6.28
CA PRO A 69 -4.57 -13.17 6.03
C PRO A 69 -3.08 -13.20 6.39
N GLY A 70 -2.42 -12.02 6.52
CA GLY A 70 -1.06 -11.93 7.06
C GLY A 70 -1.08 -11.86 8.60
N GLY A 71 0.03 -12.11 9.26
CA GLY A 71 0.19 -11.95 10.72
C GLY A 71 0.89 -10.63 11.06
N PRO A 72 1.03 -10.33 12.37
CA PRO A 72 1.78 -9.15 12.83
C PRO A 72 3.23 -9.13 12.33
N GLU A 73 3.88 -10.28 12.24
CA GLU A 73 5.25 -10.42 11.73
C GLU A 73 5.33 -10.06 10.24
N GLU A 74 4.36 -10.49 9.44
CA GLU A 74 4.28 -10.15 8.03
C GLU A 74 4.00 -8.67 7.80
N LEU A 75 3.15 -8.06 8.64
CA LEU A 75 2.92 -6.61 8.62
C LEU A 75 4.21 -5.84 8.86
N GLU A 76 5.00 -6.26 9.85
CA GLU A 76 6.26 -5.58 10.17
C GLU A 76 7.32 -5.80 9.08
N ALA A 77 7.45 -7.02 8.55
CA ALA A 77 8.36 -7.30 7.44
C ALA A 77 8.01 -6.45 6.21
N TYR A 78 6.73 -6.40 5.83
CA TYR A 78 6.28 -5.62 4.69
C TYR A 78 6.41 -4.10 4.93
N ARG A 79 6.16 -3.63 6.16
CA ARG A 79 6.42 -2.24 6.51
C ARG A 79 7.89 -1.87 6.28
N GLN A 80 8.83 -2.70 6.76
CA GLN A 80 10.25 -2.47 6.56
C GLN A 80 10.66 -2.59 5.08
N GLU A 81 10.03 -3.48 4.32
CA GLU A 81 10.25 -3.56 2.87
C GLU A 81 9.93 -2.24 2.18
N VAL A 82 8.75 -1.66 2.46
CA VAL A 82 8.28 -0.45 1.77
C VAL A 82 8.94 0.83 2.30
N VAL A 83 9.19 0.92 3.62
CA VAL A 83 9.68 2.15 4.26
C VAL A 83 11.20 2.18 4.37
N ASP A 84 11.81 1.02 4.68
CA ASP A 84 13.23 0.92 5.01
C ASP A 84 14.06 0.21 3.92
N GLY A 85 13.39 -0.44 2.93
CA GLY A 85 14.04 -1.09 1.79
C GLY A 85 14.83 -2.34 2.12
N ILE A 86 14.44 -3.07 3.17
CA ILE A 86 15.20 -4.25 3.63
C ILE A 86 15.35 -5.34 2.57
N HIS A 87 14.46 -5.37 1.58
CA HIS A 87 14.45 -6.36 0.49
C HIS A 87 14.95 -5.81 -0.86
N ASP A 88 15.51 -4.60 -0.92
CA ASP A 88 16.04 -4.05 -2.18
C ASP A 88 17.18 -4.91 -2.77
N HIS A 89 17.87 -5.70 -1.94
CA HIS A 89 18.88 -6.65 -2.37
C HIS A 89 18.30 -7.87 -3.13
N TRP A 90 16.98 -8.08 -3.12
CA TRP A 90 16.33 -9.12 -3.94
C TRP A 90 16.22 -8.74 -5.41
N ILE A 91 16.45 -7.47 -5.76
CA ILE A 91 16.38 -7.00 -7.15
C ILE A 91 17.57 -7.55 -7.94
N ASP A 92 17.30 -8.54 -8.78
CA ASP A 92 18.26 -9.14 -9.69
C ASP A 92 17.53 -9.76 -10.89
N ALA A 93 17.05 -8.88 -11.77
CA ALA A 93 16.31 -9.28 -12.97
C ALA A 93 17.15 -10.18 -13.91
N ALA A 94 18.48 -10.02 -13.92
CA ALA A 94 19.37 -10.83 -14.75
C ALA A 94 19.43 -12.28 -14.27
N ALA A 95 19.26 -12.51 -12.97
CA ALA A 95 19.17 -13.85 -12.37
C ALA A 95 17.73 -14.40 -12.32
N GLY A 96 16.77 -13.74 -12.97
CA GLY A 96 15.35 -14.16 -12.96
C GLY A 96 14.66 -13.95 -11.61
N LYS A 97 15.20 -13.07 -10.76
CA LYS A 97 14.62 -12.69 -9.47
C LYS A 97 13.71 -11.45 -9.62
N TRP A 98 13.50 -10.75 -8.52
CA TRP A 98 12.69 -9.54 -8.50
C TRP A 98 13.22 -8.47 -9.47
N THR A 99 12.31 -7.81 -10.17
CA THR A 99 12.66 -6.73 -11.11
C THR A 99 12.61 -5.36 -10.45
N TYR A 100 11.89 -5.23 -9.34
CA TYR A 100 11.76 -4.00 -8.55
C TYR A 100 11.29 -4.31 -7.13
N THR A 101 11.43 -3.33 -6.23
CA THR A 101 10.65 -3.17 -5.00
C THR A 101 9.91 -1.83 -5.05
N TYR A 102 8.86 -1.65 -4.25
CA TYR A 102 8.24 -0.31 -4.15
C TYR A 102 9.20 0.70 -3.53
N HIS A 103 10.02 0.26 -2.55
CA HIS A 103 11.03 1.12 -1.95
C HIS A 103 12.02 1.62 -3.01
N GLU A 104 12.63 0.75 -3.79
CA GLU A 104 13.56 1.16 -4.86
C GLU A 104 12.89 2.16 -5.81
N ARG A 105 11.64 1.87 -6.26
CA ARG A 105 10.92 2.75 -7.19
C ARG A 105 10.65 4.13 -6.62
N ILE A 106 10.43 4.31 -5.32
CA ILE A 106 10.11 5.61 -4.73
C ILE A 106 11.32 6.33 -4.11
N PHE A 107 12.35 5.59 -3.66
CA PHE A 107 13.55 6.18 -3.04
C PHE A 107 14.76 6.25 -3.97
N ALA A 108 14.79 5.46 -5.04
CA ALA A 108 15.94 5.37 -5.95
C ALA A 108 15.52 5.25 -7.43
N TYR A 109 14.40 5.87 -7.81
CA TYR A 109 13.85 5.79 -9.16
C TYR A 109 14.86 6.16 -10.24
N ALA A 110 15.10 5.25 -11.18
CA ALA A 110 15.96 5.50 -12.33
C ALA A 110 15.33 4.92 -13.59
N PRO A 111 15.01 5.75 -14.62
CA PRO A 111 14.57 5.26 -15.91
C PRO A 111 15.63 4.34 -16.53
N VAL A 112 15.21 3.26 -17.19
CA VAL A 112 16.13 2.25 -17.76
C VAL A 112 16.92 2.80 -18.93
N GLU A 113 16.33 3.71 -19.76
CA GLU A 113 16.98 4.33 -20.92
C GLU A 113 16.54 5.77 -21.14
N ASP A 114 17.45 6.60 -21.69
CA ASP A 114 17.11 7.93 -22.18
C ASP A 114 16.61 7.85 -23.63
N ILE A 115 15.29 7.69 -23.79
CA ILE A 115 14.64 7.65 -25.10
C ILE A 115 14.89 8.95 -25.91
N ARG A 116 15.15 10.07 -25.23
CA ARG A 116 15.42 11.36 -25.88
C ARG A 116 16.84 11.48 -26.43
N ASN A 117 17.75 10.69 -25.86
CA ASN A 117 19.14 10.67 -26.29
C ASN A 117 19.72 9.25 -26.21
N PRO A 118 19.33 8.35 -27.14
CA PRO A 118 19.79 6.96 -27.15
C PRO A 118 21.31 6.83 -27.34
N LYS A 119 22.03 7.91 -27.69
CA LYS A 119 23.49 7.94 -27.73
C LYS A 119 24.13 8.34 -26.42
N SER A 120 23.36 8.77 -25.43
CA SER A 120 23.85 9.08 -24.09
C SER A 120 24.23 7.79 -23.38
N LYS A 121 25.52 7.58 -23.14
CA LYS A 121 26.04 6.47 -22.32
C LYS A 121 26.05 6.79 -20.81
N LYS A 122 25.50 7.94 -20.41
CA LYS A 122 25.46 8.34 -19.00
C LYS A 122 24.24 7.69 -18.33
N PRO A 123 24.42 6.89 -17.29
CA PRO A 123 23.29 6.36 -16.54
C PRO A 123 22.49 7.52 -15.94
N PHE A 124 21.17 7.39 -15.90
CA PHE A 124 20.34 8.34 -15.19
C PHE A 124 20.71 8.38 -13.71
N LYS A 125 20.74 9.58 -13.16
CA LYS A 125 20.86 9.74 -11.72
C LYS A 125 19.60 9.20 -11.04
N LYS A 126 19.77 8.30 -10.10
CA LYS A 126 18.68 7.84 -9.24
C LYS A 126 18.02 9.03 -8.53
N VAL A 127 16.68 9.04 -8.49
CA VAL A 127 15.88 10.11 -7.90
C VAL A 127 15.19 9.58 -6.66
N ASN A 128 15.50 10.18 -5.50
CA ASN A 128 14.71 9.97 -4.29
C ASN A 128 13.46 10.86 -4.35
N GLN A 129 12.35 10.27 -4.75
CA GLN A 129 11.07 10.96 -4.93
C GLN A 129 10.42 11.32 -3.58
N ILE A 130 10.69 10.54 -2.52
CA ILE A 130 10.21 10.88 -1.16
C ILE A 130 10.94 12.10 -0.62
N GLN A 131 12.26 12.20 -0.84
CA GLN A 131 13.00 13.42 -0.48
C GLN A 131 12.48 14.64 -1.26
N TYR A 132 12.16 14.45 -2.56
CA TYR A 132 11.53 15.52 -3.35
C TYR A 132 10.18 15.98 -2.77
N ILE A 133 9.32 15.05 -2.34
CA ILE A 133 8.04 15.36 -1.67
C ILE A 133 8.27 16.20 -0.42
N ILE A 134 9.20 15.76 0.44
CA ILE A 134 9.57 16.46 1.68
C ILE A 134 10.05 17.87 1.37
N ASP A 135 10.99 18.02 0.43
CA ASP A 135 11.58 19.30 0.06
C ASP A 135 10.55 20.26 -0.54
N ALA A 136 9.72 19.76 -1.45
CA ALA A 136 8.71 20.55 -2.12
C ALA A 136 7.64 21.09 -1.14
N LEU A 137 7.15 20.24 -0.24
CA LEU A 137 6.15 20.62 0.76
C LEU A 137 6.74 21.51 1.85
N SER A 138 7.98 21.27 2.27
CA SER A 138 8.68 22.15 3.21
C SER A 138 8.93 23.55 2.66
N LYS A 139 9.19 23.66 1.35
CA LYS A 139 9.40 24.94 0.68
C LYS A 139 8.10 25.70 0.41
N VAL A 140 7.04 24.97 -0.02
CA VAL A 140 5.75 25.53 -0.42
C VAL A 140 4.64 24.59 0.03
N ALA A 141 4.08 24.81 1.21
CA ALA A 141 3.08 23.94 1.83
C ALA A 141 1.85 23.65 0.95
N HIS A 142 1.41 24.61 0.14
CA HIS A 142 0.27 24.49 -0.75
C HIS A 142 0.60 23.97 -2.16
N THR A 143 1.83 23.49 -2.41
CA THR A 143 2.19 22.93 -3.72
C THR A 143 1.32 21.73 -4.08
N ARG A 144 1.02 21.58 -5.38
CA ARG A 144 0.28 20.43 -5.95
C ARG A 144 1.21 19.44 -6.66
N ARG A 145 2.54 19.66 -6.59
CA ARG A 145 3.55 18.93 -7.34
C ARG A 145 4.20 17.79 -6.53
N ALA A 146 3.89 17.69 -5.22
CA ALA A 146 4.48 16.70 -4.32
C ALA A 146 3.93 15.31 -4.63
N GLN A 147 4.60 14.58 -5.51
CA GLN A 147 4.23 13.22 -5.92
C GLN A 147 5.44 12.35 -6.23
N ALA A 148 5.24 11.05 -6.13
CA ALA A 148 6.14 10.00 -6.59
C ALA A 148 5.37 9.05 -7.51
N ILE A 149 6.07 8.44 -8.47
CA ILE A 149 5.53 7.44 -9.39
C ILE A 149 6.38 6.17 -9.32
N THR A 150 5.78 5.03 -9.65
CA THR A 150 6.52 3.75 -9.70
C THR A 150 6.61 3.21 -11.11
N TRP A 151 5.60 3.45 -11.96
CA TRP A 151 5.53 2.93 -13.31
C TRP A 151 6.63 3.48 -14.21
N MET A 152 7.30 2.57 -14.93
CA MET A 152 8.30 2.87 -15.95
C MET A 152 7.81 2.40 -17.33
N PRO A 153 7.30 3.28 -18.19
CA PRO A 153 6.76 2.89 -19.50
C PRO A 153 7.78 2.20 -20.42
N THR A 154 9.07 2.36 -20.15
CA THR A 154 10.17 1.76 -20.94
C THR A 154 10.56 0.34 -20.47
N ALA A 155 10.10 -0.09 -19.30
CA ALA A 155 10.48 -1.37 -18.70
C ALA A 155 9.27 -2.22 -18.31
N ASP A 156 8.32 -1.65 -17.58
CA ASP A 156 7.25 -2.41 -16.91
C ASP A 156 6.28 -3.13 -17.85
N PRO A 157 5.94 -2.63 -19.07
CA PRO A 157 5.08 -3.37 -20.00
C PRO A 157 5.64 -4.73 -20.44
N ALA A 158 6.95 -4.94 -20.31
CA ALA A 158 7.62 -6.20 -20.68
C ALA A 158 7.80 -7.17 -19.49
N THR A 159 7.38 -6.78 -18.28
CA THR A 159 7.46 -7.65 -17.08
C THR A 159 6.17 -8.40 -16.86
N ASP A 160 6.27 -9.64 -16.36
CA ASP A 160 5.09 -10.49 -16.09
C ASP A 160 4.24 -9.93 -14.93
N ASP A 161 4.88 -9.36 -13.91
CA ASP A 161 4.22 -8.71 -12.76
C ASP A 161 4.74 -7.28 -12.54
N PRO A 162 4.28 -6.32 -13.35
CA PRO A 162 4.69 -4.93 -13.23
C PRO A 162 4.07 -4.25 -12.00
N PRO A 163 4.63 -3.11 -11.52
CA PRO A 163 4.17 -2.44 -10.32
C PRO A 163 2.68 -2.15 -10.30
N CYS A 164 1.99 -2.61 -9.24
CA CYS A 164 0.57 -2.32 -9.03
C CYS A 164 0.34 -0.92 -8.49
N LEU A 165 1.17 -0.45 -7.54
CA LEU A 165 1.20 0.95 -7.12
C LEU A 165 1.66 1.82 -8.29
N GLN A 166 0.94 2.89 -8.61
CA GLN A 166 1.26 3.79 -9.72
C GLN A 166 1.78 5.13 -9.22
N ARG A 167 1.16 5.67 -8.17
CA ARG A 167 1.44 7.02 -7.71
C ARG A 167 1.17 7.20 -6.23
N ILE A 168 2.02 7.99 -5.58
CA ILE A 168 1.78 8.62 -4.28
C ILE A 168 1.68 10.12 -4.51
N TRP A 169 0.70 10.78 -3.90
CA TRP A 169 0.55 12.23 -3.91
C TRP A 169 0.29 12.75 -2.51
N CYS A 170 0.99 13.82 -2.13
CA CYS A 170 0.93 14.39 -0.80
C CYS A 170 0.55 15.87 -0.82
N ARG A 171 -0.13 16.34 0.23
CA ARG A 171 -0.49 17.73 0.42
C ARG A 171 -0.54 18.13 1.89
N LEU A 172 0.05 19.27 2.21
CA LEU A 172 -0.15 19.92 3.50
C LEU A 172 -1.39 20.83 3.46
N VAL A 173 -2.13 20.79 4.56
CA VAL A 173 -3.25 21.69 4.84
C VAL A 173 -2.99 22.28 6.21
N ALA A 174 -3.13 23.61 6.36
CA ALA A 174 -3.00 24.26 7.67
C ALA A 174 -4.05 23.71 8.64
N ASP A 175 -3.66 23.47 9.89
CA ASP A 175 -4.54 22.91 10.93
C ASP A 175 -5.40 23.97 11.65
N GLY A 176 -5.31 25.21 11.22
CA GLY A 176 -5.98 26.33 11.85
C GLY A 176 -5.28 26.87 13.11
N LYS A 177 -4.11 26.29 13.46
CA LYS A 177 -3.22 26.71 14.55
C LYS A 177 -1.87 27.10 13.94
N ASP A 178 -0.76 26.63 14.49
CA ASP A 178 0.58 26.92 13.94
C ASP A 178 1.21 25.69 13.25
N GLY A 179 0.41 24.71 12.85
CA GLY A 179 0.83 23.47 12.27
C GLY A 179 0.14 23.13 10.95
N TYR A 180 0.38 21.90 10.51
CA TYR A 180 -0.18 21.35 9.29
C TYR A 180 -0.65 19.91 9.48
N VAL A 181 -1.50 19.49 8.53
CA VAL A 181 -1.94 18.09 8.39
C VAL A 181 -1.49 17.57 7.02
N LEU A 182 -0.73 16.49 7.00
CA LEU A 182 -0.28 15.83 5.78
C LEU A 182 -1.34 14.83 5.28
N ASN A 183 -1.99 15.13 4.18
CA ASN A 183 -2.89 14.21 3.48
C ASN A 183 -2.11 13.45 2.40
N MET A 184 -2.42 12.15 2.23
CA MET A 184 -1.81 11.30 1.20
C MET A 184 -2.88 10.59 0.38
N ASN A 185 -2.64 10.52 -0.94
CA ASN A 185 -3.42 9.69 -1.86
C ASN A 185 -2.47 8.70 -2.54
N THR A 186 -2.93 7.47 -2.73
CA THR A 186 -2.25 6.46 -3.56
C THR A 186 -3.16 6.02 -4.69
N HIS A 187 -2.56 5.66 -5.83
CA HIS A 187 -3.27 5.15 -6.99
C HIS A 187 -2.65 3.82 -7.42
N TRP A 188 -3.51 2.83 -7.66
CA TRP A 188 -3.17 1.46 -7.99
C TRP A 188 -3.88 1.02 -9.26
N ARG A 189 -3.14 0.43 -10.22
CA ARG A 189 -3.76 -0.15 -11.43
C ARG A 189 -4.55 -1.42 -11.11
N SER A 190 -4.09 -2.18 -10.12
CA SER A 190 -4.67 -3.47 -9.72
C SER A 190 -4.28 -3.77 -8.28
N ARG A 191 -5.14 -4.47 -7.51
CA ARG A 191 -4.81 -4.85 -6.14
C ARG A 191 -5.68 -5.99 -5.63
N ASP A 192 -5.04 -6.99 -5.02
CA ASP A 192 -5.72 -8.00 -4.19
C ASP A 192 -6.24 -7.34 -2.91
N LEU A 193 -7.58 -7.30 -2.78
CA LEU A 193 -8.23 -6.69 -1.61
C LEU A 193 -8.07 -7.55 -0.37
N TYR A 194 -8.17 -8.87 -0.51
CA TYR A 194 -8.25 -9.76 0.63
C TYR A 194 -6.89 -9.95 1.31
N LYS A 195 -5.83 -10.22 0.54
CA LYS A 195 -4.50 -10.51 1.11
C LYS A 195 -3.56 -9.33 1.13
N ALA A 196 -3.58 -8.45 0.10
CA ALA A 196 -2.55 -7.44 -0.03
C ALA A 196 -2.97 -6.05 0.48
N TRP A 197 -4.24 -5.66 0.33
CA TRP A 197 -4.67 -4.28 0.62
C TRP A 197 -4.31 -3.81 2.02
N PHE A 198 -4.59 -4.63 3.04
CA PHE A 198 -4.37 -4.24 4.43
C PHE A 198 -2.88 -3.98 4.74
N MET A 199 -1.99 -4.87 4.28
CA MET A 199 -0.54 -4.72 4.46
C MET A 199 0.00 -3.49 3.72
N ASN A 200 -0.45 -3.29 2.47
CA ASN A 200 -0.04 -2.13 1.68
C ASN A 200 -0.42 -0.82 2.37
N VAL A 201 -1.67 -0.69 2.82
CA VAL A 201 -2.14 0.54 3.48
C VAL A 201 -1.46 0.74 4.84
N TYR A 202 -1.23 -0.34 5.59
CA TYR A 202 -0.48 -0.29 6.84
C TYR A 202 0.92 0.30 6.61
N ALA A 203 1.68 -0.22 5.65
CA ALA A 203 3.02 0.25 5.32
C ALA A 203 3.02 1.68 4.75
N LEU A 204 2.10 2.00 3.84
CA LEU A 204 2.04 3.33 3.22
C LEU A 204 1.57 4.42 4.18
N THR A 205 0.71 4.10 5.15
CA THR A 205 0.37 5.07 6.21
C THR A 205 1.54 5.29 7.16
N ASP A 206 2.40 4.29 7.39
CA ASP A 206 3.66 4.46 8.12
C ASP A 206 4.66 5.33 7.35
N LEU A 207 4.76 5.15 6.03
CA LEU A 207 5.50 6.07 5.15
C LEU A 207 4.94 7.49 5.22
N GLN A 208 3.60 7.66 5.24
CA GLN A 208 2.96 8.96 5.42
C GLN A 208 3.40 9.62 6.73
N ARG A 209 3.44 8.87 7.84
CA ARG A 209 3.91 9.36 9.14
C ARG A 209 5.38 9.75 9.10
N THR A 210 6.23 8.96 8.45
CA THR A 210 7.65 9.25 8.25
C THR A 210 7.84 10.56 7.47
N ILE A 211 7.09 10.76 6.38
CA ILE A 211 7.13 12.00 5.59
C ILE A 211 6.67 13.19 6.44
N ALA A 212 5.57 13.06 7.20
CA ALA A 212 5.08 14.11 8.08
C ALA A 212 6.12 14.53 9.13
N GLY A 213 6.77 13.55 9.78
CA GLY A 213 7.85 13.78 10.74
C GLY A 213 9.03 14.55 10.13
N LYS A 214 9.49 14.12 8.96
CA LYS A 214 10.60 14.79 8.25
C LYS A 214 10.28 16.21 7.79
N ILE A 215 9.04 16.46 7.38
CA ILE A 215 8.59 17.82 7.06
C ILE A 215 8.55 18.66 8.35
N SER A 216 7.98 18.11 9.45
CA SER A 216 7.89 18.79 10.74
C SER A 216 9.26 19.23 11.25
N GLU A 217 10.25 18.33 11.22
CA GLU A 217 11.65 18.63 11.56
C GLU A 217 12.20 19.77 10.69
N LYS A 218 11.94 19.71 9.37
CA LYS A 218 12.52 20.65 8.42
C LYS A 218 11.95 22.06 8.48
N ILE A 219 10.65 22.21 8.76
CA ILE A 219 9.98 23.51 8.84
C ILE A 219 9.88 24.02 10.28
N ASN A 220 10.31 23.22 11.27
CA ASN A 220 10.20 23.51 12.71
C ASN A 220 8.77 23.87 13.13
N LYS A 221 7.78 23.12 12.64
CA LYS A 221 6.35 23.25 12.97
C LYS A 221 5.71 21.89 13.07
N PRO A 222 4.67 21.72 13.91
CA PRO A 222 3.94 20.44 13.99
C PRO A 222 3.32 20.04 12.64
N VAL A 223 3.51 18.78 12.23
CA VAL A 223 2.82 18.21 11.06
C VAL A 223 2.19 16.90 11.48
N ALA A 224 0.88 16.92 11.63
CA ALA A 224 0.09 15.71 11.94
C ALA A 224 -0.15 14.88 10.69
N VAL A 225 -0.36 13.56 10.88
CA VAL A 225 -0.85 12.68 9.82
C VAL A 225 -2.34 12.96 9.59
N GLY A 226 -2.69 13.23 8.36
CA GLY A 226 -4.08 13.42 7.94
C GLY A 226 -4.69 12.16 7.32
N ARG A 227 -5.77 12.33 6.56
CA ARG A 227 -6.43 11.23 5.88
C ARG A 227 -5.50 10.53 4.88
N TYR A 228 -5.76 9.26 4.68
CA TYR A 228 -5.24 8.47 3.58
C TYR A 228 -6.37 8.17 2.59
N VAL A 229 -6.13 8.31 1.29
CA VAL A 229 -7.04 7.90 0.23
C VAL A 229 -6.35 6.90 -0.68
N ASP A 230 -7.05 5.82 -0.91
CA ASP A 230 -6.67 4.74 -1.80
C ASP A 230 -7.59 4.72 -3.02
N ILE A 231 -7.02 4.72 -4.20
CA ILE A 231 -7.73 4.61 -5.48
C ILE A 231 -7.19 3.39 -6.18
N SER A 232 -8.04 2.39 -6.41
CA SER A 232 -7.68 1.17 -7.14
C SER A 232 -8.57 1.04 -8.37
N ASP A 233 -7.97 1.00 -9.58
CA ASP A 233 -8.71 0.83 -10.83
C ASP A 233 -9.37 -0.54 -10.89
N SER A 234 -8.66 -1.59 -10.44
CA SER A 234 -9.16 -2.95 -10.23
C SER A 234 -8.84 -3.38 -8.80
N LEU A 235 -9.80 -3.26 -7.89
CA LEU A 235 -9.72 -3.83 -6.55
C LEU A 235 -10.52 -5.13 -6.54
N HIS A 236 -9.84 -6.25 -6.40
CA HIS A 236 -10.44 -7.55 -6.64
C HIS A 236 -10.28 -8.53 -5.48
N ILE A 237 -11.19 -9.51 -5.42
CA ILE A 237 -11.12 -10.68 -4.57
C ILE A 237 -11.01 -11.89 -5.50
N TYR A 238 -9.87 -12.58 -5.48
CA TYR A 238 -9.67 -13.76 -6.31
C TYR A 238 -10.64 -14.89 -5.98
N GLY A 239 -11.14 -15.55 -7.01
CA GLY A 239 -12.06 -16.68 -6.87
C GLY A 239 -11.50 -17.83 -6.02
N SER A 240 -10.19 -18.05 -6.07
CA SER A 240 -9.49 -19.05 -5.24
C SER A 240 -9.62 -18.79 -3.73
N TYR A 241 -9.98 -17.58 -3.31
CA TYR A 241 -10.14 -17.21 -1.88
C TYR A 241 -11.58 -17.22 -1.39
N PHE A 242 -12.58 -17.51 -2.25
CA PHE A 242 -14.00 -17.36 -1.91
C PHE A 242 -14.41 -18.13 -0.66
N ASN A 243 -13.89 -19.33 -0.45
CA ASN A 243 -14.19 -20.11 0.77
C ASN A 243 -13.73 -19.40 2.05
N ASP A 244 -12.58 -18.74 2.02
CA ASP A 244 -12.04 -18.00 3.16
C ASP A 244 -12.80 -16.69 3.35
N VAL A 245 -13.05 -15.98 2.26
CA VAL A 245 -13.77 -14.70 2.25
C VAL A 245 -15.21 -14.86 2.76
N VAL A 246 -15.92 -15.91 2.33
CA VAL A 246 -17.29 -16.20 2.83
C VAL A 246 -17.29 -16.41 4.34
N ARG A 247 -16.34 -17.19 4.86
CA ARG A 247 -16.20 -17.41 6.31
C ARG A 247 -15.91 -16.09 7.06
N GLU A 248 -15.10 -15.23 6.46
CA GLU A 248 -14.75 -13.94 7.05
C GLU A 248 -15.93 -12.96 7.03
N ILE A 249 -16.67 -12.89 5.92
CA ILE A 249 -17.91 -12.11 5.79
C ILE A 249 -18.94 -12.57 6.83
N GLU A 250 -19.07 -13.86 7.05
CA GLU A 250 -19.97 -14.38 8.09
C GLU A 250 -19.58 -13.92 9.49
N LYS A 251 -18.28 -13.92 9.81
CA LYS A 251 -17.79 -13.37 11.09
C LYS A 251 -18.05 -11.87 11.20
N MET A 252 -17.80 -11.10 10.12
CA MET A 252 -18.08 -9.66 10.07
C MET A 252 -19.56 -9.36 10.36
N ARG A 253 -20.47 -10.19 9.84
CA ARG A 253 -21.93 -10.01 10.01
C ARG A 253 -22.44 -10.50 11.39
N LYS A 254 -21.78 -11.47 12.02
CA LYS A 254 -22.28 -12.15 13.22
C LYS A 254 -21.64 -11.71 14.53
N SER A 255 -20.46 -11.08 14.50
CA SER A 255 -19.71 -10.70 15.70
C SER A 255 -19.40 -9.21 15.75
N PRO A 256 -19.24 -8.62 16.94
CA PRO A 256 -18.91 -7.21 17.09
C PRO A 256 -17.54 -6.87 16.49
N PHE A 257 -17.40 -5.71 15.85
CA PHE A 257 -16.18 -5.21 15.23
C PHE A 257 -14.98 -5.23 16.18
N ILE A 258 -15.16 -4.77 17.43
CA ILE A 258 -14.09 -4.73 18.44
C ILE A 258 -13.52 -6.12 18.76
N GLY A 259 -14.32 -7.18 18.67
CA GLY A 259 -13.88 -8.54 18.87
C GLY A 259 -12.94 -9.07 17.79
N ARG A 260 -12.98 -8.47 16.60
CA ARG A 260 -12.16 -8.83 15.42
C ARG A 260 -10.91 -7.98 15.27
N THR A 261 -10.69 -7.01 16.16
CA THR A 261 -9.61 -6.05 16.05
C THR A 261 -8.71 -6.02 17.28
N TRP A 262 -7.51 -5.50 17.12
CA TRP A 262 -6.57 -5.16 18.18
C TRP A 262 -6.16 -3.69 18.08
N GLU A 263 -5.91 -3.09 19.23
CA GLU A 263 -5.13 -1.87 19.29
C GLU A 263 -3.67 -2.16 18.95
N SER A 264 -2.96 -1.20 18.40
CA SER A 264 -1.52 -1.33 18.09
C SER A 264 -0.66 -1.52 19.36
N THR A 265 -1.21 -1.15 20.52
CA THR A 265 -0.61 -1.37 21.86
C THR A 265 -0.97 -2.71 22.50
N HIS A 266 -1.75 -3.56 21.81
CA HIS A 266 -2.12 -4.88 22.35
C HIS A 266 -0.86 -5.72 22.60
N PRO A 267 -0.67 -6.29 23.81
CA PRO A 267 0.59 -6.96 24.19
C PRO A 267 1.04 -8.06 23.21
N ALA A 268 0.11 -8.88 22.72
CA ALA A 268 0.45 -9.94 21.76
C ALA A 268 0.93 -9.35 20.43
N PHE A 269 0.29 -8.28 19.93
CA PHE A 269 0.71 -7.61 18.70
C PHE A 269 2.11 -6.99 18.85
N MET A 270 2.34 -6.29 19.95
CA MET A 270 3.64 -5.67 20.24
C MET A 270 4.75 -6.72 20.35
N MET A 271 4.51 -7.80 21.07
CA MET A 271 5.48 -8.90 21.22
C MET A 271 5.87 -9.51 19.87
N MET A 272 4.88 -9.82 19.02
CA MET A 272 5.12 -10.45 17.72
C MET A 272 5.85 -9.50 16.75
N THR A 273 5.50 -8.23 16.75
CA THR A 273 6.16 -7.23 15.89
C THR A 273 7.57 -6.89 16.37
N GLU A 274 7.84 -6.88 17.68
CA GLU A 274 9.18 -6.65 18.22
C GLU A 274 10.10 -7.85 17.93
N ASP A 275 9.62 -9.06 18.14
CA ASP A 275 10.35 -10.28 17.76
C ASP A 275 10.69 -10.30 16.26
N ALA A 276 9.74 -9.91 15.42
CA ALA A 276 9.98 -9.77 13.98
C ALA A 276 11.07 -8.72 13.67
N ARG A 277 11.03 -7.56 14.33
CA ARG A 277 12.06 -6.50 14.16
C ARG A 277 13.45 -6.99 14.52
N GLU A 278 13.57 -7.68 15.66
CA GLU A 278 14.85 -8.24 16.10
C GLU A 278 15.40 -9.28 15.12
N LYS A 279 14.53 -10.13 14.57
CA LYS A 279 14.91 -11.16 13.61
C LYS A 279 15.28 -10.55 12.27
N LEU A 280 14.49 -9.63 11.74
CA LEU A 280 14.77 -8.91 10.49
C LEU A 280 16.05 -8.06 10.57
N ALA A 281 16.34 -7.47 11.73
CA ALA A 281 17.58 -6.72 11.93
C ALA A 281 18.83 -7.61 11.84
N LYS A 282 18.72 -8.89 12.21
CA LYS A 282 19.80 -9.89 12.11
C LYS A 282 19.86 -10.52 10.72
N ASP A 283 18.72 -10.68 10.08
CA ASP A 283 18.54 -11.40 8.83
C ASP A 283 17.32 -10.86 8.07
N PRO A 284 17.50 -9.96 7.11
CA PRO A 284 16.41 -9.40 6.31
C PRO A 284 15.53 -10.45 5.62
N ASP A 285 16.09 -11.61 5.31
CA ASP A 285 15.39 -12.70 4.61
C ASP A 285 14.67 -13.67 5.56
N TRP A 286 14.75 -13.44 6.87
CA TRP A 286 14.19 -14.35 7.87
C TRP A 286 12.73 -14.74 7.56
N PHE A 287 11.88 -13.76 7.27
CA PHE A 287 10.46 -14.02 7.07
C PHE A 287 10.17 -14.79 5.77
N ALA A 288 10.93 -14.54 4.71
CA ALA A 288 10.78 -15.25 3.45
C ALA A 288 11.16 -16.75 3.63
N ARG A 289 12.28 -17.03 4.31
CA ARG A 289 12.71 -18.41 4.60
C ARG A 289 11.79 -19.17 5.55
N ALA A 290 11.11 -18.48 6.47
CA ALA A 290 10.15 -19.11 7.37
C ALA A 290 8.86 -19.58 6.68
N LYS A 291 8.64 -19.17 5.40
CA LYS A 291 7.49 -19.57 4.57
C LYS A 291 7.80 -20.69 3.59
N GLU A 292 9.09 -21.03 3.39
CA GLU A 292 9.54 -22.19 2.61
C GLU A 292 9.42 -23.48 3.45
#